data_b438112c530d241232484a71417a9876
#
_entry.id   b438112c530d241232484a71417a9876
#
_cell.length_a   1.000
_cell.length_b   1.000
_cell.length_c   1.000
_cell.angle_alpha   90.00
_cell.angle_beta   90.00
_cell.angle_gamma   90.00
#
_symmetry.space_group_name_H-M   'P 1'
#
loop_
_entity.id
_entity.type
_entity.pdbx_description
1 polymer ?
#
loop_
_entity_poly.entity_id
_entity_poly.type
_entity_poly.pdbx_seq_one_letter_code
_entity_poly.pdbx_strand_id
1 'polypeptide(L)'
;MKIYITGLPSGYEVEHLIRLFYPMAPLTLTPPEAGEDCVWAEKTADGLRAMVREQGKTRTAEAPLPKPVEEGGETPEFSLASLTYDLLRSWTGIRPPWGKMTGVRPVRLIHDKRAAGWTEAEIDRFFLGRFDCSEQKYTMAKQIADLQEPILKRGCQPKAYSLYLGIPFCPSRCSYCSFVSC
;
A
#
# COMPACT_ATOMS: atom_id res chain seq x y z
N MET A 1 -13.69 -16.45 -2.59
CA MET A 1 -13.48 -15.03 -2.21
C MET A 1 -13.43 -14.19 -3.48
N LYS A 2 -14.25 -13.15 -3.60
CA LYS A 2 -14.26 -12.16 -4.69
C LYS A 2 -13.98 -10.77 -4.13
N ILE A 3 -13.43 -9.86 -4.94
CA ILE A 3 -13.22 -8.46 -4.57
C ILE A 3 -14.22 -7.61 -5.36
N TYR A 4 -14.98 -6.78 -4.67
CA TYR A 4 -15.89 -5.81 -5.29
C TYR A 4 -15.64 -4.42 -4.70
N ILE A 5 -15.36 -3.45 -5.59
CA ILE A 5 -15.06 -2.06 -5.21
C ILE A 5 -15.95 -1.14 -6.01
N THR A 6 -16.60 -0.19 -5.35
CA THR A 6 -17.51 0.75 -6.01
C THR A 6 -17.46 2.16 -5.42
N GLY A 7 -17.96 3.15 -6.16
CA GLY A 7 -18.06 4.54 -5.70
C GLY A 7 -16.76 5.35 -5.76
N LEU A 8 -15.66 4.79 -6.30
CA LEU A 8 -14.38 5.47 -6.48
C LEU A 8 -14.04 5.61 -7.97
N PRO A 9 -13.33 6.68 -8.37
CA PRO A 9 -12.78 6.82 -9.73
C PRO A 9 -11.75 5.71 -10.05
N SER A 10 -10.98 5.30 -9.04
CA SER A 10 -10.03 4.19 -9.09
C SER A 10 -10.15 3.37 -7.81
N GLY A 11 -10.12 2.07 -7.93
CA GLY A 11 -10.08 1.13 -6.79
C GLY A 11 -8.70 0.52 -6.57
N TYR A 12 -7.65 1.05 -7.23
CA TYR A 12 -6.32 0.46 -7.26
C TYR A 12 -5.71 0.25 -5.88
N GLU A 13 -5.70 1.28 -5.03
CA GLU A 13 -5.14 1.18 -3.68
C GLU A 13 -5.91 0.19 -2.82
N VAL A 14 -7.26 0.21 -2.91
CA VAL A 14 -8.15 -0.71 -2.17
C VAL A 14 -7.89 -2.15 -2.58
N GLU A 15 -7.85 -2.42 -3.90
CA GLU A 15 -7.57 -3.75 -4.44
C GLU A 15 -6.22 -4.28 -3.96
N HIS A 16 -5.17 -3.46 -4.05
CA HIS A 16 -3.82 -3.88 -3.66
C HIS A 16 -3.70 -4.18 -2.17
N LEU A 17 -4.40 -3.44 -1.31
CA LEU A 17 -4.44 -3.75 0.12
C LEU A 17 -5.24 -5.02 0.40
N ILE A 18 -6.36 -5.27 -0.28
CA ILE A 18 -7.11 -6.53 -0.14
C ILE A 18 -6.25 -7.73 -0.57
N ARG A 19 -5.46 -7.59 -1.63
CA ARG A 19 -4.58 -8.64 -2.14
C ARG A 19 -3.44 -9.03 -1.18
N LEU A 20 -3.14 -8.21 -0.16
CA LEU A 20 -2.22 -8.60 0.91
C LEU A 20 -2.78 -9.75 1.77
N PHE A 21 -4.11 -9.89 1.82
CA PHE A 21 -4.81 -10.92 2.58
C PHE A 21 -5.35 -12.04 1.68
N TYR A 22 -5.82 -11.68 0.49
CA TYR A 22 -6.42 -12.59 -0.49
C TYR A 22 -5.77 -12.40 -1.88
N PRO A 23 -4.52 -12.86 -2.08
CA PRO A 23 -3.73 -12.55 -3.28
C PRO A 23 -4.34 -13.07 -4.58
N MET A 24 -5.10 -14.17 -4.50
CA MET A 24 -5.71 -14.82 -5.67
C MET A 24 -7.18 -14.45 -5.88
N ALA A 25 -7.74 -13.55 -5.07
CA ALA A 25 -9.14 -13.17 -5.21
C ALA A 25 -9.36 -12.35 -6.50
N PRO A 26 -10.30 -12.77 -7.40
CA PRO A 26 -10.62 -12.01 -8.59
C PRO A 26 -11.38 -10.72 -8.26
N LEU A 27 -11.05 -9.64 -8.97
CA LEU A 27 -11.83 -8.40 -8.98
C LEU A 27 -13.08 -8.61 -9.86
N THR A 28 -14.25 -8.23 -9.35
CA THR A 28 -15.52 -8.31 -10.08
C THR A 28 -16.12 -6.93 -10.29
N LEU A 29 -16.80 -6.74 -11.42
CA LEU A 29 -17.49 -5.49 -11.74
C LEU A 29 -18.96 -5.52 -11.30
N THR A 30 -19.47 -6.70 -10.98
CA THR A 30 -20.85 -6.90 -10.51
C THR A 30 -20.84 -7.21 -9.00
N PRO A 31 -21.85 -6.70 -8.27
CA PRO A 31 -21.97 -7.03 -6.86
C PRO A 31 -22.01 -8.54 -6.64
N PRO A 32 -21.33 -9.07 -5.61
CA PRO A 32 -21.40 -10.48 -5.24
C PRO A 32 -22.83 -10.88 -4.85
N GLU A 33 -23.22 -12.09 -5.22
CA GLU A 33 -24.54 -12.65 -4.85
C GLU A 33 -24.67 -12.86 -3.33
N ALA A 34 -25.93 -13.00 -2.89
CA ALA A 34 -26.19 -13.28 -1.48
C ALA A 34 -25.55 -14.63 -1.08
N GLY A 35 -24.69 -14.59 -0.05
CA GLY A 35 -23.98 -15.80 0.43
C GLY A 35 -22.62 -16.06 -0.20
N GLU A 36 -22.23 -15.36 -1.28
CA GLU A 36 -20.88 -15.52 -1.83
C GLU A 36 -19.81 -14.93 -0.91
N ASP A 37 -18.69 -15.63 -0.79
CA ASP A 37 -17.50 -15.12 -0.09
C ASP A 37 -16.89 -13.95 -0.84
N CYS A 38 -16.83 -12.79 -0.18
CA CYS A 38 -16.34 -11.55 -0.80
C CYS A 38 -15.74 -10.56 0.19
N VAL A 39 -14.90 -9.67 -0.35
CA VAL A 39 -14.57 -8.38 0.26
C VAL A 39 -15.22 -7.30 -0.59
N TRP A 40 -16.07 -6.50 0.04
CA TRP A 40 -16.80 -5.39 -0.58
C TRP A 40 -16.32 -4.08 0.04
N ALA A 41 -15.81 -3.18 -0.77
CA ALA A 41 -15.40 -1.84 -0.39
C ALA A 41 -16.18 -0.80 -1.20
N GLU A 42 -16.83 0.12 -0.51
CA GLU A 42 -17.76 1.06 -1.12
C GLU A 42 -17.59 2.47 -0.56
N LYS A 43 -17.54 3.45 -1.47
CA LYS A 43 -17.74 4.86 -1.15
C LYS A 43 -19.15 5.25 -1.55
N THR A 44 -19.94 5.71 -0.58
CA THR A 44 -21.29 6.25 -0.78
C THR A 44 -21.28 7.78 -0.72
N ALA A 45 -22.44 8.41 -0.89
CA ALA A 45 -22.60 9.84 -0.65
C ALA A 45 -22.35 10.21 0.82
N ASP A 46 -22.68 9.32 1.75
CA ASP A 46 -22.69 9.58 3.18
C ASP A 46 -21.44 9.10 3.93
N GLY A 47 -20.62 8.23 3.29
CA GLY A 47 -19.47 7.66 3.98
C GLY A 47 -18.73 6.57 3.20
N LEU A 48 -17.90 5.86 3.94
CA LEU A 48 -17.11 4.74 3.48
C LEU A 48 -17.58 3.47 4.19
N ARG A 49 -17.68 2.37 3.46
CA ARG A 49 -18.09 1.08 3.99
C ARG A 49 -17.17 -0.02 3.47
N ALA A 50 -16.73 -0.89 4.37
CA ALA A 50 -16.02 -2.12 4.04
C ALA A 50 -16.77 -3.32 4.64
N MET A 51 -16.83 -4.42 3.92
CA MET A 51 -17.45 -5.66 4.35
C MET A 51 -16.58 -6.84 3.93
N VAL A 52 -16.44 -7.80 4.81
CA VAL A 52 -15.92 -9.13 4.50
C VAL A 52 -16.98 -10.17 4.81
N ARG A 53 -17.20 -11.09 3.87
CA ARG A 53 -18.04 -12.27 4.03
C ARG A 53 -17.24 -13.50 3.65
N GLU A 54 -17.16 -14.45 4.55
CA GLU A 54 -16.41 -15.69 4.36
C GLU A 54 -17.04 -16.81 5.19
N GLN A 55 -17.33 -17.94 4.53
CA GLN A 55 -17.92 -19.13 5.17
C GLN A 55 -19.21 -18.83 5.95
N GLY A 56 -20.08 -18.00 5.37
CA GLY A 56 -21.37 -17.62 5.97
C GLY A 56 -21.28 -16.60 7.12
N LYS A 57 -20.08 -16.20 7.54
CA LYS A 57 -19.87 -15.11 8.52
C LYS A 57 -19.67 -13.79 7.80
N THR A 58 -20.15 -12.71 8.38
CA THR A 58 -20.02 -11.36 7.81
C THR A 58 -19.57 -10.39 8.90
N ARG A 59 -18.65 -9.48 8.53
CA ARG A 59 -18.28 -8.34 9.35
C ARG A 59 -18.24 -7.09 8.48
N THR A 60 -18.70 -5.97 9.01
CA THR A 60 -18.70 -4.67 8.36
C THR A 60 -17.95 -3.65 9.19
N ALA A 61 -17.39 -2.65 8.52
CA ALA A 61 -16.82 -1.46 9.12
C ALA A 61 -17.28 -0.25 8.30
N GLU A 62 -17.55 0.86 8.98
CA GLU A 62 -18.01 2.10 8.38
C GLU A 62 -17.20 3.28 8.91
N ALA A 63 -17.02 4.31 8.09
CA ALA A 63 -16.36 5.54 8.46
C ALA A 63 -16.99 6.73 7.71
N PRO A 64 -16.97 7.95 8.27
CA PRO A 64 -17.37 9.13 7.54
C PRO A 64 -16.43 9.39 6.36
N LEU A 65 -16.87 10.22 5.41
CA LEU A 65 -15.99 10.72 4.37
C LEU A 65 -14.83 11.50 4.99
N PRO A 66 -13.59 11.34 4.50
CA PRO A 66 -12.47 12.13 4.96
C PRO A 66 -12.68 13.62 4.63
N LYS A 67 -12.04 14.49 5.39
CA LYS A 67 -11.95 15.90 5.02
C LYS A 67 -11.24 16.05 3.69
N PRO A 68 -11.51 17.12 2.92
CA PRO A 68 -10.74 17.41 1.70
C PRO A 68 -9.23 17.44 1.96
N VAL A 69 -8.44 17.04 0.96
CA VAL A 69 -6.97 17.00 1.07
C VAL A 69 -6.40 18.41 1.34
N GLU A 70 -7.01 19.45 0.78
CA GLU A 70 -6.66 20.85 0.98
C GLU A 70 -6.85 21.30 2.45
N GLU A 71 -7.71 20.62 3.20
CA GLU A 71 -7.95 20.84 4.64
C GLU A 71 -7.12 19.89 5.53
N GLY A 72 -6.10 19.23 4.97
CA GLY A 72 -5.25 18.27 5.67
C GLY A 72 -5.87 16.89 5.85
N GLY A 73 -6.93 16.58 5.10
CA GLY A 73 -7.53 15.24 5.04
C GLY A 73 -6.77 14.29 4.12
N GLU A 74 -7.35 13.12 3.94
CA GLU A 74 -6.83 12.06 3.06
C GLU A 74 -7.72 11.88 1.83
N THR A 75 -7.19 11.23 0.79
CA THR A 75 -8.03 10.85 -0.34
C THR A 75 -9.09 9.83 0.12
N PRO A 76 -10.32 9.90 -0.41
CA PRO A 76 -11.35 8.89 -0.11
C PRO A 76 -10.90 7.46 -0.46
N GLU A 77 -10.06 7.30 -1.48
CA GLU A 77 -9.49 6.01 -1.87
C GLU A 77 -8.58 5.45 -0.78
N PHE A 78 -7.61 6.25 -0.27
CA PHE A 78 -6.74 5.82 0.82
C PHE A 78 -7.50 5.55 2.11
N SER A 79 -8.51 6.38 2.43
CA SER A 79 -9.34 6.19 3.63
C SER A 79 -10.16 4.89 3.54
N LEU A 80 -10.76 4.59 2.37
CA LEU A 80 -11.47 3.33 2.17
C LEU A 80 -10.52 2.12 2.17
N ALA A 81 -9.34 2.27 1.57
CA ALA A 81 -8.29 1.24 1.60
C ALA A 81 -7.83 0.96 3.04
N SER A 82 -7.62 2.01 3.85
CA SER A 82 -7.28 1.91 5.27
C SER A 82 -8.37 1.22 6.09
N LEU A 83 -9.62 1.62 5.91
CA LEU A 83 -10.78 0.99 6.58
C LEU A 83 -10.87 -0.50 6.25
N THR A 84 -10.70 -0.82 4.97
CA THR A 84 -10.73 -2.22 4.49
C THR A 84 -9.57 -3.03 5.05
N TYR A 85 -8.36 -2.45 5.07
CA TYR A 85 -7.19 -3.09 5.67
C TYR A 85 -7.41 -3.40 7.16
N ASP A 86 -7.89 -2.44 7.95
CA ASP A 86 -8.09 -2.60 9.38
C ASP A 86 -9.18 -3.67 9.67
N LEU A 87 -10.24 -3.72 8.85
CA LEU A 87 -11.25 -4.78 8.89
C LEU A 87 -10.63 -6.16 8.62
N LEU A 88 -9.87 -6.29 7.51
CA LEU A 88 -9.27 -7.56 7.11
C LEU A 88 -8.17 -8.03 8.07
N ARG A 89 -7.37 -7.12 8.60
CA ARG A 89 -6.40 -7.43 9.64
C ARG A 89 -7.08 -8.02 10.89
N SER A 90 -8.19 -7.43 11.33
CA SER A 90 -8.94 -7.92 12.48
C SER A 90 -9.70 -9.23 12.18
N TRP A 91 -10.08 -9.47 10.92
CA TRP A 91 -10.78 -10.67 10.47
C TRP A 91 -9.84 -11.86 10.35
N THR A 92 -8.71 -11.69 9.70
CA THR A 92 -7.75 -12.77 9.39
C THR A 92 -6.71 -13.00 10.48
N GLY A 93 -6.45 -12.01 11.35
CA GLY A 93 -5.34 -12.01 12.28
C GLY A 93 -3.96 -11.76 11.62
N ILE A 94 -3.92 -11.58 10.29
CA ILE A 94 -2.69 -11.35 9.54
C ILE A 94 -2.30 -9.87 9.66
N ARG A 95 -1.02 -9.59 9.93
CA ARG A 95 -0.43 -8.25 9.84
C ARG A 95 0.63 -8.22 8.75
N PRO A 96 0.34 -7.68 7.56
CA PRO A 96 1.33 -7.52 6.51
C PRO A 96 2.54 -6.72 7.00
N PRO A 97 3.79 -7.16 6.74
CA PRO A 97 4.98 -6.53 7.32
C PRO A 97 5.20 -5.07 6.95
N TRP A 98 4.74 -4.65 5.77
CA TRP A 98 4.77 -3.26 5.30
C TRP A 98 3.46 -2.51 5.58
N GLY A 99 2.52 -3.12 6.30
CA GLY A 99 1.23 -2.52 6.63
C GLY A 99 0.44 -2.13 5.40
N LYS A 100 -0.02 -0.89 5.39
CA LYS A 100 -0.84 -0.28 4.30
C LYS A 100 0.00 0.22 3.11
N MET A 101 1.32 0.03 3.10
CA MET A 101 2.18 0.47 2.01
C MET A 101 2.13 -0.51 0.85
N THR A 102 1.63 -0.07 -0.30
CA THR A 102 1.63 -0.82 -1.56
C THR A 102 2.19 0.03 -2.69
N GLY A 103 2.90 -0.61 -3.64
CA GLY A 103 3.38 0.07 -4.84
C GLY A 103 4.45 1.15 -4.64
N VAL A 104 5.03 1.28 -3.45
CA VAL A 104 6.02 2.31 -3.11
C VAL A 104 7.36 1.72 -2.69
N ARG A 105 8.41 2.51 -2.76
CA ARG A 105 9.75 2.17 -2.26
C ARG A 105 9.93 2.79 -0.87
N PRO A 106 9.85 2.02 0.24
CA PRO A 106 9.87 2.59 1.60
C PRO A 106 11.11 3.43 1.90
N VAL A 107 12.28 2.97 1.47
CA VAL A 107 13.55 3.70 1.64
C VAL A 107 13.53 5.07 0.95
N ARG A 108 12.96 5.14 -0.26
CA ARG A 108 12.81 6.39 -0.97
C ARG A 108 11.89 7.36 -0.23
N LEU A 109 10.78 6.87 0.31
CA LEU A 109 9.88 7.69 1.12
C LEU A 109 10.59 8.32 2.32
N ILE A 110 11.52 7.60 2.97
CA ILE A 110 12.32 8.16 4.06
C ILE A 110 13.18 9.33 3.55
N HIS A 111 13.88 9.14 2.43
CA HIS A 111 14.68 10.22 1.84
C HIS A 111 13.83 11.42 1.43
N ASP A 112 12.67 11.19 0.78
CA ASP A 112 11.76 12.25 0.35
C ASP A 112 11.21 13.04 1.55
N LYS A 113 10.86 12.37 2.66
CA LYS A 113 10.39 13.02 3.89
C LYS A 113 11.50 13.82 4.57
N ARG A 114 12.71 13.28 4.67
CA ARG A 114 13.88 14.00 5.19
C ARG A 114 14.19 15.24 4.34
N ALA A 115 14.16 15.11 3.02
CA ALA A 115 14.36 16.24 2.10
C ALA A 115 13.28 17.31 2.23
N ALA A 116 12.05 16.93 2.58
CA ALA A 116 10.95 17.84 2.89
C ALA A 116 11.02 18.45 4.31
N GLY A 117 12.09 18.18 5.08
CA GLY A 117 12.30 18.76 6.41
C GLY A 117 11.53 18.10 7.54
N TRP A 118 11.00 16.90 7.33
CA TRP A 118 10.33 16.16 8.41
C TRP A 118 11.33 15.70 9.46
N THR A 119 10.92 15.79 10.72
CA THR A 119 11.68 15.21 11.85
C THR A 119 11.59 13.68 11.84
N GLU A 120 12.55 13.01 12.45
CA GLU A 120 12.52 11.55 12.59
C GLU A 120 11.24 11.07 13.30
N ALA A 121 10.76 11.81 14.32
CA ALA A 121 9.52 11.47 15.02
C ALA A 121 8.26 11.57 14.12
N GLU A 122 8.25 12.48 13.15
CA GLU A 122 7.16 12.56 12.17
C GLU A 122 7.24 11.40 11.17
N ILE A 123 8.46 11.02 10.76
CA ILE A 123 8.68 9.86 9.90
C ILE A 123 8.28 8.56 10.63
N ASP A 124 8.64 8.42 11.92
CA ASP A 124 8.24 7.28 12.75
C ASP A 124 6.70 7.15 12.80
N ARG A 125 5.99 8.26 13.09
CA ARG A 125 4.51 8.28 13.09
C ARG A 125 3.90 7.96 11.74
N PHE A 126 4.53 8.41 10.66
CA PHE A 126 4.08 8.13 9.30
C PHE A 126 4.17 6.62 8.98
N PHE A 127 5.31 5.98 9.27
CA PHE A 127 5.48 4.56 8.96
C PHE A 127 4.75 3.64 9.94
N LEU A 128 4.91 3.87 11.24
CA LEU A 128 4.37 2.97 12.26
C LEU A 128 2.91 3.27 12.58
N GLY A 129 2.53 4.54 12.65
CA GLY A 129 1.16 4.94 12.99
C GLY A 129 0.22 4.91 11.80
N ARG A 130 0.50 5.73 10.77
CA ARG A 130 -0.41 5.88 9.63
C ARG A 130 -0.46 4.63 8.75
N PHE A 131 0.70 4.04 8.44
CA PHE A 131 0.80 2.89 7.52
C PHE A 131 0.83 1.53 8.22
N ASP A 132 0.84 1.47 9.55
CA ASP A 132 0.91 0.21 10.31
C ASP A 132 2.09 -0.70 9.88
N CYS A 133 3.19 -0.11 9.45
CA CYS A 133 4.41 -0.84 9.11
C CYS A 133 4.98 -1.51 10.38
N SER A 134 5.51 -2.72 10.25
CA SER A 134 6.17 -3.37 11.38
C SER A 134 7.48 -2.65 11.74
N GLU A 135 7.79 -2.57 13.04
CA GLU A 135 9.04 -1.96 13.51
C GLU A 135 10.28 -2.56 12.85
N GLN A 136 10.28 -3.88 12.66
CA GLN A 136 11.39 -4.58 12.01
C GLN A 136 11.63 -4.09 10.59
N LYS A 137 10.55 -3.95 9.78
CA LYS A 137 10.66 -3.49 8.38
C LYS A 137 11.00 -2.01 8.31
N TYR A 138 10.42 -1.20 9.18
CA TYR A 138 10.74 0.22 9.26
C TYR A 138 12.21 0.45 9.67
N THR A 139 12.68 -0.22 10.72
CA THR A 139 14.08 -0.14 11.16
C THR A 139 15.05 -0.53 10.05
N MET A 140 14.76 -1.64 9.35
CA MET A 140 15.55 -2.06 8.19
C MET A 140 15.58 -0.99 7.09
N ALA A 141 14.42 -0.40 6.75
CA ALA A 141 14.35 0.65 5.73
C ALA A 141 15.13 1.90 6.14
N LYS A 142 15.06 2.27 7.42
CA LYS A 142 15.80 3.40 8.00
C LYS A 142 17.31 3.19 7.95
N GLN A 143 17.78 2.01 8.35
CA GLN A 143 19.21 1.66 8.23
C GLN A 143 19.71 1.71 6.80
N ILE A 144 18.92 1.22 5.83
CA ILE A 144 19.28 1.32 4.41
C ILE A 144 19.32 2.78 3.97
N ALA A 145 18.36 3.61 4.37
CA ALA A 145 18.35 5.04 4.05
C ALA A 145 19.61 5.74 4.59
N ASP A 146 20.00 5.45 5.83
CA ASP A 146 21.20 6.01 6.47
C ASP A 146 22.48 5.62 5.73
N LEU A 147 22.58 4.36 5.28
CA LEU A 147 23.71 3.88 4.47
C LEU A 147 23.75 4.53 3.07
N GLN A 148 22.60 4.79 2.48
CA GLN A 148 22.50 5.42 1.15
C GLN A 148 22.77 6.92 1.16
N GLU A 149 22.46 7.61 2.26
CA GLU A 149 22.52 9.07 2.32
C GLU A 149 23.88 9.66 1.91
N PRO A 150 25.05 9.20 2.40
CA PRO A 150 26.34 9.71 1.99
C PRO A 150 26.67 9.41 0.51
N ILE A 151 26.14 8.31 -0.04
CA ILE A 151 26.32 7.94 -1.44
C ILE A 151 25.50 8.87 -2.33
N LEU A 152 24.23 9.09 -1.97
CA LEU A 152 23.34 9.99 -2.70
C LEU A 152 23.85 11.44 -2.67
N LYS A 153 24.31 11.94 -1.52
CA LYS A 153 24.91 13.26 -1.40
C LYS A 153 26.11 13.46 -2.33
N ARG A 154 26.94 12.43 -2.52
CA ARG A 154 28.06 12.47 -3.47
C ARG A 154 27.59 12.37 -4.93
N GLY A 155 26.61 11.51 -5.20
CA GLY A 155 26.08 11.30 -6.56
C GLY A 155 25.20 12.42 -7.09
N CYS A 156 24.62 13.25 -6.23
CA CYS A 156 23.73 14.35 -6.61
C CYS A 156 24.45 15.70 -6.77
N GLN A 157 25.78 15.72 -6.95
CA GLN A 157 26.53 16.95 -7.21
C GLN A 157 26.22 17.52 -8.62
N PRO A 158 26.23 18.85 -8.80
CA PRO A 158 26.16 19.46 -10.13
C PRO A 158 27.23 18.84 -11.03
N LYS A 159 26.86 18.38 -12.22
CA LYS A 159 27.71 17.67 -13.18
C LYS A 159 28.03 16.20 -12.85
N ALA A 160 27.48 15.61 -11.77
CA ALA A 160 27.53 14.19 -11.56
C ALA A 160 26.58 13.46 -12.53
N TYR A 161 26.94 12.26 -12.96
CA TYR A 161 26.08 11.40 -13.75
C TYR A 161 26.13 9.98 -13.22
N SER A 162 25.07 9.22 -13.44
CA SER A 162 25.03 7.80 -13.16
C SER A 162 25.00 7.03 -14.46
N LEU A 163 25.91 6.08 -14.61
CA LEU A 163 25.97 5.19 -15.77
C LEU A 163 25.37 3.84 -15.39
N TYR A 164 24.31 3.43 -16.10
CA TYR A 164 23.74 2.10 -15.99
C TYR A 164 24.14 1.26 -17.20
N LEU A 165 24.84 0.17 -16.96
CA LEU A 165 25.21 -0.82 -17.99
C LEU A 165 24.32 -2.05 -17.82
N GLY A 166 23.36 -2.23 -18.73
CA GLY A 166 22.49 -3.39 -18.77
C GLY A 166 23.00 -4.43 -19.78
N ILE A 167 23.16 -5.69 -19.36
CA ILE A 167 23.44 -6.82 -20.24
C ILE A 167 22.15 -7.64 -20.33
N PRO A 168 21.37 -7.53 -21.43
CA PRO A 168 20.07 -8.19 -21.58
C PRO A 168 20.23 -9.67 -21.97
N PHE A 169 21.12 -10.38 -21.30
CA PHE A 169 21.37 -11.80 -21.53
C PHE A 169 21.31 -12.57 -20.23
N CYS A 170 20.42 -13.58 -20.18
CA CYS A 170 20.33 -14.53 -19.07
C CYS A 170 20.34 -15.95 -19.62
N PRO A 171 21.24 -16.83 -19.13
CA PRO A 171 21.26 -18.24 -19.53
C PRO A 171 20.00 -18.99 -19.11
N SER A 172 19.28 -18.50 -18.12
CA SER A 172 17.97 -19.01 -17.70
C SER A 172 17.08 -17.86 -17.25
N ARG A 173 15.76 -17.97 -17.49
CA ARG A 173 14.78 -16.96 -17.08
C ARG A 173 14.09 -17.36 -15.79
N CYS A 174 14.22 -16.55 -14.74
CA CYS A 174 13.47 -16.74 -13.49
C CYS A 174 11.98 -16.55 -13.73
N SER A 175 11.13 -17.37 -13.11
CA SER A 175 9.66 -17.32 -13.27
C SER A 175 9.04 -15.96 -12.87
N TYR A 176 9.72 -15.20 -12.04
CA TYR A 176 9.29 -13.87 -11.53
C TYR A 176 9.99 -12.69 -12.25
N CYS A 177 10.81 -12.93 -13.26
CA CYS A 177 11.61 -11.88 -13.89
C CYS A 177 10.80 -11.11 -14.95
N SER A 178 10.73 -9.80 -14.80
CA SER A 178 10.12 -8.88 -15.77
C SER A 178 11.13 -8.21 -16.70
N PHE A 179 12.44 -8.45 -16.52
CA PHE A 179 13.46 -7.89 -17.41
C PHE A 179 13.42 -8.56 -18.77
N VAL A 180 13.65 -7.74 -19.80
CA VAL A 180 13.85 -8.26 -21.16
C VAL A 180 15.20 -9.01 -21.18
N SER A 181 15.16 -10.27 -21.52
CA SER A 181 16.34 -11.12 -21.70
C SER A 181 16.29 -11.79 -23.06
N CYS A 182 17.40 -11.74 -23.79
CA CYS A 182 17.61 -12.44 -25.07
C CYS A 182 18.27 -13.78 -24.82
#